data_73e1352e9ef11e542eda51b6bf53d3dd
#
_entry.id   73e1352e9ef11e542eda51b6bf53d3dd
#
_cell.length_a   1.000
_cell.length_b   1.000
_cell.length_c   1.000
_cell.angle_alpha   90.00
_cell.angle_beta   90.00
_cell.angle_gamma   90.00
#
_symmetry.space_group_name_H-M   'P 1'
#
loop_
_entity.id
_entity.type
_entity.pdbx_description
1 polymer ?
#
loop_
_entity_poly.entity_id
_entity_poly.type
_entity_poly.pdbx_seq_one_letter_code
_entity_poly.pdbx_strand_id
1 'polypeptide(L)'
;PSRDIMNKLASATLALYSYDSNPDATTVENIMRQGISLTAKFPVIISHAYQAKRRYFDGASMFLHVPDPERSTAENILHLIRPDGKYTDDEAKLLDRCLILHAEHGGGNNSTFTVRVTTSSGTDTYSAIAAAVSSLKGPRHGGANLRVVKQFEEIKENVKNWKDEGEVRDYLCRILDGAAGDGSGLVYGMGQIGRAHV
;
A
#
# COMPACT_ATOMS: atom_id res chain seq x y z
N PRO A 1 -9.46 0.73 -16.80
CA PRO A 1 -8.92 1.54 -15.71
C PRO A 1 -9.83 1.52 -14.49
N SER A 2 -9.25 1.63 -13.29
CA SER A 2 -9.98 1.71 -12.03
C SER A 2 -9.52 2.96 -11.28
N ARG A 3 -10.46 3.66 -10.60
CA ARG A 3 -10.09 4.75 -9.67
C ARG A 3 -9.32 4.22 -8.47
N ASP A 4 -9.57 2.98 -8.10
CA ASP A 4 -8.95 2.30 -6.98
C ASP A 4 -7.82 1.37 -7.47
N ILE A 5 -6.59 1.69 -7.09
CA ILE A 5 -5.38 0.95 -7.48
C ILE A 5 -5.37 -0.45 -6.84
N MET A 6 -5.87 -0.58 -5.60
CA MET A 6 -5.94 -1.88 -4.92
C MET A 6 -6.89 -2.86 -5.63
N ASN A 7 -8.02 -2.34 -6.16
CA ASN A 7 -8.91 -3.14 -6.98
C ASN A 7 -8.23 -3.63 -8.27
N LYS A 8 -7.38 -2.79 -8.87
CA LYS A 8 -6.62 -3.16 -10.05
C LYS A 8 -5.54 -4.18 -9.73
N LEU A 9 -4.86 -4.02 -8.59
CA LEU A 9 -3.87 -4.97 -8.12
C LEU A 9 -4.49 -6.36 -7.87
N ALA A 10 -5.64 -6.44 -7.18
CA ALA A 10 -6.34 -7.70 -6.95
C ALA A 10 -6.73 -8.37 -8.28
N SER A 11 -7.30 -7.62 -9.22
CA SER A 11 -7.68 -8.14 -10.54
C SER A 11 -6.47 -8.63 -11.35
N ALA A 12 -5.36 -7.89 -11.31
CA ALA A 12 -4.12 -8.29 -11.99
C ALA A 12 -3.50 -9.53 -11.36
N THR A 13 -3.56 -9.64 -10.03
CA THR A 13 -3.09 -10.83 -9.30
C THR A 13 -3.84 -12.08 -9.75
N LEU A 14 -5.18 -12.01 -9.82
CA LEU A 14 -6.00 -13.13 -10.34
C LEU A 14 -5.65 -13.48 -11.79
N ALA A 15 -5.43 -12.47 -12.64
CA ALA A 15 -5.07 -12.71 -14.04
C ALA A 15 -3.73 -13.44 -14.21
N LEU A 16 -2.79 -13.28 -13.26
CA LEU A 16 -1.49 -13.95 -13.31
C LEU A 16 -1.59 -15.48 -13.18
N TYR A 17 -2.68 -16.00 -12.62
CA TYR A 17 -2.99 -17.43 -12.60
C TYR A 17 -2.87 -18.07 -14.00
N SER A 18 -3.44 -17.40 -15.02
CA SER A 18 -3.46 -17.89 -16.39
C SER A 18 -2.08 -17.92 -17.09
N TYR A 19 -1.09 -17.28 -16.48
CA TYR A 19 0.29 -17.21 -16.99
C TYR A 19 1.27 -18.10 -16.23
N ASP A 20 0.79 -18.82 -15.21
CA ASP A 20 1.60 -19.79 -14.48
C ASP A 20 1.43 -21.19 -15.11
N SER A 21 2.55 -21.87 -15.34
CA SER A 21 2.53 -23.24 -15.88
C SER A 21 2.00 -24.29 -14.90
N ASN A 22 1.97 -23.95 -13.60
CA ASN A 22 1.52 -24.86 -12.55
C ASN A 22 0.81 -24.08 -11.41
N PRO A 23 -0.33 -23.43 -11.73
CA PRO A 23 -0.95 -22.50 -10.80
C PRO A 23 -1.55 -23.16 -9.57
N ASP A 24 -2.05 -24.41 -9.70
CA ASP A 24 -2.78 -25.13 -8.66
C ASP A 24 -1.90 -26.01 -7.74
N ALA A 25 -0.59 -26.08 -8.03
CA ALA A 25 0.30 -26.89 -7.20
C ALA A 25 0.59 -26.22 -5.85
N THR A 26 0.19 -26.89 -4.77
CA THR A 26 0.30 -26.42 -3.39
C THR A 26 1.54 -26.95 -2.66
N THR A 27 2.56 -27.38 -3.39
CA THR A 27 3.86 -27.73 -2.78
C THR A 27 4.55 -26.49 -2.25
N VAL A 28 5.34 -26.62 -1.19
CA VAL A 28 6.06 -25.51 -0.57
C VAL A 28 6.94 -24.77 -1.60
N GLU A 29 7.65 -25.53 -2.44
CA GLU A 29 8.52 -24.98 -3.49
C GLU A 29 7.72 -24.12 -4.48
N ASN A 30 6.55 -24.61 -4.91
CA ASN A 30 5.74 -23.89 -5.88
C ASN A 30 5.12 -22.62 -5.25
N ILE A 31 4.61 -22.71 -4.03
CA ILE A 31 4.08 -21.56 -3.30
C ILE A 31 5.17 -20.50 -3.09
N MET A 32 6.38 -20.89 -2.72
CA MET A 32 7.52 -19.97 -2.58
C MET A 32 7.89 -19.32 -3.91
N ARG A 33 7.96 -20.09 -4.99
CA ARG A 33 8.20 -19.57 -6.34
C ARG A 33 7.15 -18.54 -6.75
N GLN A 34 5.88 -18.85 -6.53
CA GLN A 34 4.75 -17.96 -6.82
C GLN A 34 4.81 -16.68 -5.96
N GLY A 35 5.07 -16.79 -4.68
CA GLY A 35 5.19 -15.67 -3.75
C GLY A 35 6.32 -14.70 -4.13
N ILE A 36 7.51 -15.23 -4.44
CA ILE A 36 8.65 -14.44 -4.90
C ILE A 36 8.30 -13.74 -6.23
N SER A 37 7.71 -14.48 -7.17
CA SER A 37 7.27 -13.93 -8.47
C SER A 37 6.25 -12.81 -8.31
N LEU A 38 5.26 -12.95 -7.40
CA LEU A 38 4.27 -11.91 -7.11
C LEU A 38 4.93 -10.68 -6.48
N THR A 39 5.83 -10.87 -5.51
CA THR A 39 6.57 -9.79 -4.87
C THR A 39 7.35 -8.97 -5.90
N ALA A 40 8.03 -9.62 -6.83
CA ALA A 40 8.78 -8.95 -7.89
C ALA A 40 7.88 -8.22 -8.91
N LYS A 41 6.67 -8.72 -9.18
CA LYS A 41 5.74 -8.13 -10.16
C LYS A 41 4.90 -6.99 -9.59
N PHE A 42 4.65 -6.96 -8.29
CA PHE A 42 3.77 -5.96 -7.67
C PHE A 42 4.20 -4.51 -7.92
N PRO A 43 5.49 -4.12 -7.82
CA PRO A 43 5.93 -2.78 -8.16
C PRO A 43 5.53 -2.34 -9.56
N VAL A 44 5.69 -3.22 -10.54
CA VAL A 44 5.33 -2.94 -11.95
C VAL A 44 3.82 -2.81 -12.11
N ILE A 45 3.04 -3.74 -11.55
CA ILE A 45 1.58 -3.73 -11.63
C ILE A 45 1.01 -2.47 -10.98
N ILE A 46 1.49 -2.11 -9.79
CA ILE A 46 1.03 -0.92 -9.06
C ILE A 46 1.37 0.36 -9.82
N SER A 47 2.59 0.45 -10.35
CA SER A 47 3.04 1.62 -11.10
C SER A 47 2.23 1.80 -12.40
N HIS A 48 1.99 0.73 -13.15
CA HIS A 48 1.15 0.78 -14.35
C HIS A 48 -0.30 1.11 -14.01
N ALA A 49 -0.84 0.56 -12.94
CA ALA A 49 -2.19 0.88 -12.48
C ALA A 49 -2.33 2.35 -12.08
N TYR A 50 -1.31 2.91 -11.43
CA TYR A 50 -1.23 4.33 -11.07
C TYR A 50 -1.17 5.22 -12.30
N GLN A 51 -0.29 4.93 -13.27
CA GLN A 51 -0.18 5.68 -14.51
C GLN A 51 -1.48 5.63 -15.32
N ALA A 52 -2.11 4.46 -15.42
CA ALA A 52 -3.39 4.30 -16.09
C ALA A 52 -4.50 5.10 -15.40
N LYS A 53 -4.52 5.13 -14.05
CA LYS A 53 -5.44 5.96 -13.28
C LYS A 53 -5.24 7.44 -13.59
N ARG A 54 -4.01 7.93 -13.50
CA ARG A 54 -3.67 9.34 -13.81
C ARG A 54 -4.07 9.72 -15.22
N ARG A 55 -3.76 8.88 -16.19
CA ARG A 55 -4.12 9.14 -17.59
C ARG A 55 -5.63 9.23 -17.79
N TYR A 56 -6.36 8.28 -17.24
CA TYR A 56 -7.79 8.13 -17.54
C TYR A 56 -8.69 9.07 -16.73
N PHE A 57 -8.34 9.31 -15.47
CA PHE A 57 -9.20 10.09 -14.55
C PHE A 57 -8.70 11.50 -14.29
N ASP A 58 -7.39 11.73 -14.37
CA ASP A 58 -6.79 13.03 -14.05
C ASP A 58 -6.31 13.77 -15.31
N GLY A 59 -6.47 13.17 -16.51
CA GLY A 59 -6.04 13.77 -17.79
C GLY A 59 -4.53 13.91 -17.95
N ALA A 60 -3.74 13.32 -17.06
CA ALA A 60 -2.27 13.41 -17.09
C ALA A 60 -1.65 12.56 -18.20
N SER A 61 -0.45 12.90 -18.62
CA SER A 61 0.33 12.04 -19.52
C SER A 61 0.70 10.75 -18.82
N MET A 62 0.68 9.64 -19.58
CA MET A 62 1.09 8.33 -19.07
C MET A 62 2.56 8.10 -19.41
N PHE A 63 3.34 7.77 -18.40
CA PHE A 63 4.76 7.41 -18.53
C PHE A 63 4.89 5.93 -18.17
N LEU A 64 5.57 5.18 -19.02
CA LEU A 64 5.85 3.76 -18.80
C LEU A 64 7.35 3.56 -18.85
N HIS A 65 7.97 3.41 -17.70
CA HIS A 65 9.37 3.04 -17.57
C HIS A 65 9.50 1.52 -17.50
N VAL A 66 10.63 1.02 -17.94
CA VAL A 66 10.98 -0.41 -17.86
C VAL A 66 11.65 -0.65 -16.50
N PRO A 67 11.25 -1.70 -15.75
CA PRO A 67 11.95 -2.06 -14.53
C PRO A 67 13.40 -2.49 -14.85
N ASP A 68 14.31 -2.12 -13.98
CA ASP A 68 15.73 -2.41 -14.10
C ASP A 68 16.10 -3.51 -13.09
N PRO A 69 16.59 -4.68 -13.53
CA PRO A 69 16.94 -5.78 -12.64
C PRO A 69 18.11 -5.47 -11.69
N GLU A 70 18.93 -4.47 -12.01
CA GLU A 70 20.04 -4.05 -11.17
C GLU A 70 19.61 -3.13 -10.01
N ARG A 71 18.37 -2.63 -10.06
CA ARG A 71 17.80 -1.78 -9.00
C ARG A 71 17.10 -2.58 -7.94
N SER A 72 17.18 -2.09 -6.70
CA SER A 72 16.35 -2.61 -5.60
C SER A 72 14.86 -2.42 -5.86
N THR A 73 14.02 -3.07 -5.08
CA THR A 73 12.55 -2.92 -5.14
C THR A 73 12.13 -1.46 -4.92
N ALA A 74 12.73 -0.78 -3.94
CA ALA A 74 12.43 0.62 -3.63
C ALA A 74 12.81 1.55 -4.79
N GLU A 75 13.99 1.36 -5.35
CA GLU A 75 14.46 2.13 -6.51
C GLU A 75 13.58 1.93 -7.74
N ASN A 76 13.19 0.68 -8.02
CA ASN A 76 12.27 0.39 -9.11
C ASN A 76 10.91 1.03 -8.90
N ILE A 77 10.35 1.02 -7.70
CA ILE A 77 9.07 1.69 -7.41
C ILE A 77 9.18 3.19 -7.72
N LEU A 78 10.22 3.86 -7.23
CA LEU A 78 10.42 5.29 -7.47
C LEU A 78 10.63 5.61 -8.95
N HIS A 79 11.46 4.80 -9.63
CA HIS A 79 11.70 4.91 -11.07
C HIS A 79 10.43 4.75 -11.90
N LEU A 80 9.61 3.76 -11.59
CA LEU A 80 8.42 3.43 -12.36
C LEU A 80 7.26 4.41 -12.15
N ILE A 81 7.15 5.01 -10.96
CA ILE A 81 6.04 5.91 -10.60
C ILE A 81 6.28 7.33 -11.08
N ARG A 82 7.53 7.81 -11.07
CA ARG A 82 7.86 9.20 -11.37
C ARG A 82 7.92 9.46 -12.88
N PRO A 83 7.40 10.60 -13.35
CA PRO A 83 7.40 10.92 -14.78
C PRO A 83 8.80 10.96 -15.42
N ASP A 84 9.79 11.44 -14.70
CA ASP A 84 11.18 11.55 -15.13
C ASP A 84 12.05 10.34 -14.73
N GLY A 85 11.47 9.39 -14.00
CA GLY A 85 12.17 8.20 -13.51
C GLY A 85 13.29 8.47 -12.50
N LYS A 86 13.41 9.70 -11.97
CA LYS A 86 14.52 10.11 -11.11
C LYS A 86 14.16 10.00 -9.63
N TYR A 87 15.15 9.69 -8.82
CA TYR A 87 15.07 9.66 -7.36
C TYR A 87 16.45 9.91 -6.77
N THR A 88 16.51 10.27 -5.50
CA THR A 88 17.76 10.38 -4.74
C THR A 88 18.03 9.10 -3.96
N ASP A 89 19.27 8.86 -3.59
CA ASP A 89 19.67 7.72 -2.76
C ASP A 89 18.94 7.73 -1.41
N ASP A 90 18.71 8.89 -0.83
CA ASP A 90 18.02 9.02 0.45
C ASP A 90 16.53 8.66 0.34
N GLU A 91 15.88 9.03 -0.76
CA GLU A 91 14.50 8.61 -1.02
C GLU A 91 14.39 7.09 -1.21
N ALA A 92 15.33 6.50 -1.95
CA ALA A 92 15.37 5.05 -2.13
C ALA A 92 15.59 4.32 -0.80
N LYS A 93 16.57 4.76 0.01
CA LYS A 93 16.84 4.20 1.34
C LYS A 93 15.65 4.35 2.29
N LEU A 94 14.97 5.51 2.26
CA LEU A 94 13.78 5.73 3.09
C LEU A 94 12.65 4.78 2.70
N LEU A 95 12.36 4.67 1.40
CA LEU A 95 11.31 3.76 0.92
C LEU A 95 11.65 2.30 1.22
N ASP A 96 12.90 1.89 1.05
CA ASP A 96 13.36 0.54 1.37
C ASP A 96 13.13 0.20 2.84
N ARG A 97 13.50 1.09 3.76
CA ARG A 97 13.21 0.94 5.19
C ARG A 97 11.72 0.84 5.48
N CYS A 98 10.89 1.65 4.80
CA CYS A 98 9.43 1.56 4.92
C CYS A 98 8.92 0.18 4.47
N LEU A 99 9.41 -0.35 3.35
CA LEU A 99 9.03 -1.66 2.85
C LEU A 99 9.43 -2.77 3.83
N ILE A 100 10.63 -2.72 4.40
CA ILE A 100 11.09 -3.67 5.43
C ILE A 100 10.18 -3.64 6.66
N LEU A 101 9.86 -2.44 7.17
CA LEU A 101 8.99 -2.29 8.35
C LEU A 101 7.56 -2.79 8.10
N HIS A 102 7.09 -2.79 6.85
CA HIS A 102 5.76 -3.27 6.47
C HIS A 102 5.74 -4.74 6.04
N ALA A 103 6.91 -5.39 5.91
CA ALA A 103 6.97 -6.78 5.46
C ALA A 103 6.42 -7.77 6.49
N GLU A 104 6.52 -7.44 7.78
CA GLU A 104 6.03 -8.28 8.88
C GLU A 104 5.52 -7.40 10.04
N HIS A 105 4.33 -7.69 10.51
CA HIS A 105 3.76 -7.05 11.71
C HIS A 105 2.88 -8.01 12.53
N GLY A 106 3.19 -9.29 12.47
CA GLY A 106 2.50 -10.36 13.18
C GLY A 106 1.27 -10.91 12.45
N GLY A 107 0.79 -12.03 12.92
CA GLY A 107 -0.31 -12.79 12.31
C GLY A 107 -1.70 -12.20 12.50
N GLY A 108 -1.83 -11.08 13.23
CA GLY A 108 -3.10 -10.50 13.66
C GLY A 108 -3.76 -9.52 12.67
N ASN A 109 -3.21 -9.33 11.47
CA ASN A 109 -3.85 -8.44 10.51
C ASN A 109 -4.90 -9.16 9.66
N ASN A 110 -5.87 -8.37 9.18
CA ASN A 110 -7.02 -8.92 8.46
C ASN A 110 -6.65 -9.57 7.12
N SER A 111 -5.62 -9.08 6.43
CA SER A 111 -5.15 -9.69 5.18
C SER A 111 -4.48 -11.05 5.45
N THR A 112 -3.66 -11.17 6.49
CA THR A 112 -3.05 -12.45 6.90
C THR A 112 -4.14 -13.46 7.30
N PHE A 113 -5.15 -13.02 8.05
CA PHE A 113 -6.30 -13.85 8.38
C PHE A 113 -7.05 -14.31 7.11
N THR A 114 -7.29 -13.40 6.19
CA THR A 114 -7.95 -13.70 4.91
C THR A 114 -7.18 -14.74 4.09
N VAL A 115 -5.83 -14.60 4.00
CA VAL A 115 -4.99 -15.61 3.32
C VAL A 115 -5.16 -16.96 3.97
N ARG A 116 -5.05 -17.05 5.30
CA ARG A 116 -5.17 -18.33 6.04
C ARG A 116 -6.52 -19.00 5.83
N VAL A 117 -7.61 -18.21 5.90
CA VAL A 117 -8.96 -18.76 5.66
C VAL A 117 -9.11 -19.19 4.21
N THR A 118 -8.67 -18.39 3.25
CA THR A 118 -8.80 -18.72 1.83
C THR A 118 -7.97 -19.94 1.46
N THR A 119 -6.72 -20.04 1.92
CA THR A 119 -5.85 -21.18 1.64
C THR A 119 -6.31 -22.47 2.33
N SER A 120 -7.06 -22.39 3.43
CA SER A 120 -7.60 -23.58 4.11
C SER A 120 -8.59 -24.38 3.25
N SER A 121 -9.16 -23.76 2.21
CA SER A 121 -10.01 -24.43 1.23
C SER A 121 -9.23 -25.23 0.17
N GLY A 122 -7.89 -25.11 0.14
CA GLY A 122 -7.05 -25.74 -0.88
C GLY A 122 -6.97 -24.98 -2.20
N THR A 123 -7.36 -23.70 -2.22
CA THR A 123 -7.27 -22.86 -3.43
C THR A 123 -5.83 -22.44 -3.75
N ASP A 124 -5.63 -21.90 -4.96
CA ASP A 124 -4.35 -21.45 -5.47
C ASP A 124 -3.82 -20.17 -4.77
N THR A 125 -2.53 -19.92 -4.93
CA THR A 125 -1.85 -18.74 -4.35
C THR A 125 -2.40 -17.43 -4.87
N TYR A 126 -2.75 -17.33 -6.15
CA TYR A 126 -3.22 -16.08 -6.78
C TYR A 126 -4.57 -15.66 -6.20
N SER A 127 -5.49 -16.61 -6.04
CA SER A 127 -6.80 -16.39 -5.41
C SER A 127 -6.64 -15.94 -3.95
N ALA A 128 -5.77 -16.59 -3.18
CA ALA A 128 -5.54 -16.25 -1.78
C ALA A 128 -4.94 -14.84 -1.63
N ILE A 129 -3.95 -14.48 -2.43
CA ILE A 129 -3.31 -13.16 -2.39
C ILE A 129 -4.27 -12.08 -2.92
N ALA A 130 -5.05 -12.34 -3.97
CA ALA A 130 -6.05 -11.40 -4.45
C ALA A 130 -7.13 -11.11 -3.39
N ALA A 131 -7.56 -12.12 -2.63
CA ALA A 131 -8.47 -11.95 -1.50
C ALA A 131 -7.85 -11.08 -0.40
N ALA A 132 -6.56 -11.29 -0.07
CA ALA A 132 -5.84 -10.47 0.90
C ALA A 132 -5.69 -9.00 0.46
N VAL A 133 -5.39 -8.76 -0.82
CA VAL A 133 -5.35 -7.41 -1.41
C VAL A 133 -6.72 -6.76 -1.35
N SER A 134 -7.79 -7.51 -1.60
CA SER A 134 -9.17 -7.04 -1.49
C SER A 134 -9.55 -6.69 -0.06
N SER A 135 -9.08 -7.48 0.92
CA SER A 135 -9.22 -7.17 2.34
C SER A 135 -8.48 -5.88 2.72
N LEU A 136 -7.24 -5.71 2.25
CA LEU A 136 -6.45 -4.50 2.49
C LEU A 136 -7.08 -3.24 1.90
N LYS A 137 -7.81 -3.36 0.80
CA LYS A 137 -8.56 -2.25 0.20
C LYS A 137 -9.61 -1.65 1.14
N GLY A 138 -10.13 -2.42 2.08
CA GLY A 138 -11.17 -1.99 2.99
C GLY A 138 -10.75 -0.78 3.84
N PRO A 139 -11.63 0.24 4.03
CA PRO A 139 -11.28 1.48 4.75
C PRO A 139 -10.96 1.26 6.23
N ARG A 140 -11.43 0.17 6.81
CA ARG A 140 -11.14 -0.20 8.21
C ARG A 140 -9.79 -0.92 8.37
N HIS A 141 -9.19 -1.41 7.26
CA HIS A 141 -7.90 -2.09 7.26
C HIS A 141 -6.81 -1.23 6.63
N GLY A 142 -6.88 -0.97 5.32
CA GLY A 142 -5.87 -0.20 4.58
C GLY A 142 -6.11 1.32 4.55
N GLY A 143 -7.15 1.82 5.21
CA GLY A 143 -7.49 3.24 5.18
C GLY A 143 -6.65 4.15 6.09
N ALA A 144 -5.81 3.59 6.96
CA ALA A 144 -5.06 4.36 7.97
C ALA A 144 -4.14 5.42 7.33
N ASN A 145 -3.36 5.05 6.33
CA ASN A 145 -2.45 5.98 5.65
C ASN A 145 -3.18 7.17 5.01
N LEU A 146 -4.33 6.93 4.41
CA LEU A 146 -5.13 8.00 3.83
C LEU A 146 -5.66 8.97 4.89
N ARG A 147 -6.05 8.46 6.07
CA ARG A 147 -6.47 9.30 7.19
C ARG A 147 -5.32 10.12 7.74
N VAL A 148 -4.12 9.52 7.87
CA VAL A 148 -2.91 10.24 8.28
C VAL A 148 -2.61 11.39 7.32
N VAL A 149 -2.61 11.14 6.01
CA VAL A 149 -2.35 12.19 5.00
C VAL A 149 -3.36 13.33 5.15
N LYS A 150 -4.66 13.03 5.21
CA LYS A 150 -5.72 14.04 5.39
C LYS A 150 -5.54 14.83 6.68
N GLN A 151 -5.22 14.16 7.78
CA GLN A 151 -4.97 14.83 9.05
C GLN A 151 -3.75 15.76 8.98
N PHE A 152 -2.67 15.34 8.31
CA PHE A 152 -1.52 16.22 8.09
C PHE A 152 -1.86 17.43 7.20
N GLU A 153 -2.68 17.26 6.17
CA GLU A 153 -3.16 18.37 5.35
C GLU A 153 -3.95 19.35 6.20
N GLU A 154 -4.88 18.87 7.00
CA GLU A 154 -5.68 19.67 7.91
C GLU A 154 -4.84 20.39 8.99
N ILE A 155 -3.87 19.70 9.61
CA ILE A 155 -2.95 20.33 10.55
C ILE A 155 -2.17 21.46 9.84
N LYS A 156 -1.70 21.24 8.60
CA LYS A 156 -1.00 22.26 7.81
C LYS A 156 -1.85 23.51 7.52
N GLU A 157 -3.12 23.33 7.32
CA GLU A 157 -4.04 24.43 7.06
C GLU A 157 -4.34 25.27 8.32
N ASN A 158 -4.30 24.64 9.50
CA ASN A 158 -4.73 25.25 10.76
C ASN A 158 -3.58 25.71 11.66
N VAL A 159 -2.37 25.14 11.55
CA VAL A 159 -1.17 25.56 12.28
C VAL A 159 -0.35 26.49 11.41
N LYS A 160 -0.18 27.73 11.85
CA LYS A 160 0.54 28.76 11.08
C LYS A 160 2.04 28.72 11.29
N ASN A 161 2.48 28.43 12.50
CA ASN A 161 3.90 28.37 12.84
C ASN A 161 4.31 26.96 13.32
N TRP A 162 4.82 26.17 12.40
CA TRP A 162 5.29 24.80 12.67
C TRP A 162 6.48 24.69 13.62
N LYS A 163 7.15 25.81 13.91
CA LYS A 163 8.25 25.88 14.86
C LYS A 163 7.78 26.23 16.28
N ASP A 164 6.52 26.59 16.43
CA ASP A 164 5.88 26.85 17.70
C ASP A 164 5.24 25.55 18.20
N GLU A 165 5.95 24.87 19.11
CA GLU A 165 5.45 23.63 19.71
C GLU A 165 4.14 23.82 20.49
N GLY A 166 3.90 25.03 21.01
CA GLY A 166 2.67 25.39 21.71
C GLY A 166 1.48 25.36 20.76
N GLU A 167 1.57 26.06 19.63
CA GLU A 167 0.50 26.10 18.60
C GLU A 167 0.19 24.69 18.06
N VAL A 168 1.23 23.89 17.77
CA VAL A 168 1.07 22.50 17.32
C VAL A 168 0.38 21.66 18.38
N ARG A 169 0.83 21.76 19.63
CA ARG A 169 0.24 21.02 20.76
C ARG A 169 -1.23 21.37 20.96
N ASP A 170 -1.56 22.65 20.97
CA ASP A 170 -2.93 23.13 21.19
C ASP A 170 -3.86 22.61 20.10
N TYR A 171 -3.41 22.58 18.86
CA TYR A 171 -4.20 22.02 17.78
C TYR A 171 -4.40 20.51 17.91
N LEU A 172 -3.35 19.75 18.26
CA LEU A 172 -3.43 18.32 18.51
C LEU A 172 -4.37 18.01 19.71
N CYS A 173 -4.35 18.81 20.78
CA CYS A 173 -5.29 18.67 21.88
C CYS A 173 -6.74 18.90 21.42
N ARG A 174 -7.00 19.87 20.57
CA ARG A 174 -8.34 20.07 19.97
C ARG A 174 -8.80 18.87 19.14
N ILE A 175 -7.88 18.20 18.42
CA ILE A 175 -8.21 16.94 17.72
C ILE A 175 -8.61 15.87 18.74
N LEU A 176 -7.83 15.70 19.81
CA LEU A 176 -8.11 14.70 20.86
C LEU A 176 -9.43 14.96 21.58
N ASP A 177 -9.79 16.23 21.77
CA ASP A 177 -11.06 16.64 22.35
C ASP A 177 -12.26 16.54 21.38
N GLY A 178 -12.02 16.12 20.14
CA GLY A 178 -13.05 16.06 19.09
C GLY A 178 -13.52 17.42 18.60
N ALA A 179 -12.81 18.50 18.93
CA ALA A 179 -13.12 19.88 18.56
C ALA A 179 -12.45 20.31 17.24
N ALA A 180 -11.61 19.47 16.66
CA ALA A 180 -10.96 19.64 15.37
C ALA A 180 -10.81 18.27 14.69
N GLY A 181 -10.35 18.25 13.44
CA GLY A 181 -10.23 17.03 12.68
C GLY A 181 -11.59 16.49 12.22
N ASP A 182 -11.65 15.19 12.08
CA ASP A 182 -12.90 14.50 11.74
C ASP A 182 -13.85 14.29 12.95
N GLY A 183 -13.55 14.90 14.08
CA GLY A 183 -14.34 14.80 15.32
C GLY A 183 -14.21 13.46 16.04
N SER A 184 -13.34 12.56 15.58
CA SER A 184 -13.17 11.23 16.17
C SER A 184 -12.41 11.21 17.51
N GLY A 185 -11.70 12.30 17.84
CA GLY A 185 -10.80 12.34 19.00
C GLY A 185 -9.51 11.53 18.79
N LEU A 186 -9.15 11.22 17.56
CA LEU A 186 -8.01 10.36 17.24
C LEU A 186 -6.92 11.11 16.50
N VAL A 187 -5.67 10.98 16.96
CA VAL A 187 -4.48 11.36 16.20
C VAL A 187 -4.00 10.12 15.42
N TYR A 188 -4.29 10.11 14.13
CA TYR A 188 -3.96 8.99 13.26
C TYR A 188 -2.45 8.83 13.09
N GLY A 189 -1.97 7.59 13.02
CA GLY A 189 -0.55 7.26 12.89
C GLY A 189 0.21 7.13 14.22
N MET A 190 -0.42 7.48 15.34
CA MET A 190 0.18 7.36 16.68
C MET A 190 -0.22 6.07 17.41
N GLY A 191 -0.93 5.19 16.77
CA GLY A 191 -1.33 3.89 17.31
C GLY A 191 -0.63 2.74 16.59
N GLN A 192 -0.73 1.56 17.15
CA GLN A 192 -0.21 0.34 16.53
C GLN A 192 -0.96 0.08 15.22
N ILE A 193 -0.26 0.11 14.10
CA ILE A 193 -0.80 -0.18 12.75
C ILE A 193 -1.49 -1.57 12.68
N GLY A 194 -1.16 -2.49 13.58
CA GLY A 194 -1.73 -3.85 13.65
C GLY A 194 -3.05 -3.98 14.40
N ARG A 195 -3.58 -2.91 14.97
CA ARG A 195 -4.88 -2.92 15.65
C ARG A 195 -5.96 -2.22 14.83
N ALA A 196 -6.05 -2.52 13.55
CA ALA A 196 -7.29 -2.31 12.81
C ALA A 196 -8.25 -3.42 13.26
N HIS A 197 -8.89 -3.21 14.38
CA HIS A 197 -9.74 -4.19 15.04
C HIS A 197 -11.15 -4.02 14.58
N VAL A 198 -11.61 -5.17 14.29
CA VAL A 198 -12.87 -5.67 14.76
C VAL A 198 -13.87 -4.58 15.10
#